data_c1cec3cb50e4e74f10527567ad932ab9
#
_entry.id   c1cec3cb50e4e74f10527567ad932ab9
#
_cell.length_a   1.000
_cell.length_b   1.000
_cell.length_c   1.000
_cell.angle_alpha   90.00
_cell.angle_beta   90.00
_cell.angle_gamma   90.00
#
_symmetry.space_group_name_H-M   'P 1'
#
loop_
_entity.id
_entity.type
_entity.pdbx_description
1 polymer ?
#
loop_
_entity_poly.entity_id
_entity_poly.type
_entity_poly.pdbx_seq_one_letter_code
_entity_poly.pdbx_strand_id
1 'polypeptide(L)'
;MKKIVLFTTVLAAAASAQTGHLSDFKQLTHGGQNAEAYWSPDGKRLIFQTTRPPYECDQIFLMNADGSDQHLVSTGKGRTTCGYFLKDGKHIVYASTHLAGDACPTPPDRSKGYVWPIFTGYDIFEATDTGKIEKRLTDAPGYDAEATVNWKTNEVVYTSLASGDLDLWTMKPDGSDKKQITKSLGYDGGPVFSRDGKMIVWRAGYPKTPEDTAKYKDLLKDNVTTPMKMELMVANADGSGAKQITNFGCASFAPTFTPDGKKILFATNKLECDSRKFELFLINLDGTGLEQVTTLGGFTSFPEFSPDGKTLVFCSDKDAKERYEFNIFTAKWGK
;
A
#
# COMPACT_ATOMS: atom_id res chain seq x y z
N MET A 1 -56.99 -4.50 -38.03
CA MET A 1 -55.62 -5.06 -38.13
C MET A 1 -54.74 -4.28 -37.19
N LYS A 2 -54.43 -4.85 -35.99
CA LYS A 2 -53.51 -4.19 -35.00
C LYS A 2 -52.10 -4.69 -35.27
N LYS A 3 -51.19 -3.80 -35.56
CA LYS A 3 -49.75 -4.08 -35.70
C LYS A 3 -49.14 -4.19 -34.31
N ILE A 4 -48.63 -5.38 -33.94
CA ILE A 4 -47.80 -5.61 -32.76
C ILE A 4 -46.36 -5.22 -33.13
N VAL A 5 -45.82 -4.23 -32.46
CA VAL A 5 -44.40 -3.86 -32.55
C VAL A 5 -43.65 -4.59 -31.43
N LEU A 6 -42.86 -5.57 -31.84
CA LEU A 6 -41.95 -6.28 -30.91
C LEU A 6 -40.74 -5.39 -30.64
N PHE A 7 -40.59 -4.92 -29.41
CA PHE A 7 -39.32 -4.32 -28.93
C PHE A 7 -38.36 -5.43 -28.51
N THR A 8 -37.33 -5.65 -29.31
CA THR A 8 -36.19 -6.47 -28.94
C THR A 8 -35.23 -5.62 -28.09
N THR A 9 -35.21 -5.82 -26.79
CA THR A 9 -34.17 -5.30 -25.89
C THR A 9 -32.87 -6.04 -26.15
N VAL A 10 -31.91 -5.40 -26.80
CA VAL A 10 -30.54 -5.89 -26.88
C VAL A 10 -29.88 -5.57 -25.54
N LEU A 11 -29.69 -6.60 -24.70
CA LEU A 11 -28.77 -6.53 -23.56
C LEU A 11 -27.34 -6.44 -24.14
N ALA A 12 -26.76 -5.26 -24.08
CA ALA A 12 -25.33 -5.11 -24.28
C ALA A 12 -24.62 -5.71 -23.07
N ALA A 13 -24.10 -6.93 -23.21
CA ALA A 13 -23.14 -7.48 -22.28
C ALA A 13 -21.88 -6.60 -22.38
N ALA A 14 -21.60 -5.83 -21.34
CA ALA A 14 -20.32 -5.16 -21.19
C ALA A 14 -19.24 -6.25 -21.13
N ALA A 15 -18.50 -6.42 -22.22
CA ALA A 15 -17.30 -7.25 -22.25
C ALA A 15 -16.28 -6.60 -21.29
N SER A 16 -16.14 -7.12 -20.08
CA SER A 16 -15.00 -6.81 -19.24
C SER A 16 -13.74 -7.20 -20.01
N ALA A 17 -12.85 -6.24 -20.27
CA ALA A 17 -11.55 -6.52 -20.84
C ALA A 17 -10.82 -7.44 -19.84
N GLN A 18 -10.83 -8.73 -20.13
CA GLN A 18 -10.21 -9.77 -19.33
C GLN A 18 -8.72 -9.70 -19.60
N THR A 19 -7.95 -9.11 -18.67
CA THR A 19 -6.49 -9.22 -18.69
C THR A 19 -6.14 -10.67 -18.41
N GLY A 20 -5.15 -11.25 -19.12
CA GLY A 20 -4.85 -12.69 -19.07
C GLY A 20 -4.54 -13.26 -17.67
N HIS A 21 -4.30 -12.39 -16.66
CA HIS A 21 -3.96 -12.76 -15.28
C HIS A 21 -5.12 -12.71 -14.29
N LEU A 22 -6.16 -11.92 -14.53
CA LEU A 22 -7.22 -11.67 -13.56
C LEU A 22 -8.58 -12.07 -14.09
N SER A 23 -9.36 -12.76 -13.25
CA SER A 23 -10.75 -13.13 -13.51
C SER A 23 -11.58 -13.05 -12.22
N ASP A 24 -12.91 -13.18 -12.32
CA ASP A 24 -13.85 -13.24 -11.20
C ASP A 24 -13.68 -12.06 -10.22
N PHE A 25 -13.72 -10.84 -10.75
CA PHE A 25 -13.64 -9.61 -9.95
C PHE A 25 -14.82 -9.51 -8.98
N LYS A 26 -14.50 -9.22 -7.71
CA LYS A 26 -15.49 -8.94 -6.66
C LYS A 26 -15.13 -7.66 -5.96
N GLN A 27 -16.08 -6.72 -5.86
CA GLN A 27 -15.96 -5.54 -5.04
C GLN A 27 -16.37 -5.88 -3.60
N LEU A 28 -15.52 -5.55 -2.62
CA LEU A 28 -15.71 -5.88 -1.20
C LEU A 28 -16.15 -4.68 -0.36
N THR A 29 -15.83 -3.45 -0.79
CA THR A 29 -16.22 -2.21 -0.11
C THR A 29 -16.98 -1.30 -1.05
N HIS A 30 -17.80 -0.39 -0.49
CA HIS A 30 -18.65 0.51 -1.25
C HIS A 30 -18.66 1.89 -0.61
N GLY A 31 -18.23 2.90 -1.37
CA GLY A 31 -18.14 4.30 -0.91
C GLY A 31 -16.95 4.56 0.02
N GLY A 32 -16.55 5.83 0.15
CA GLY A 32 -15.39 6.26 0.91
C GLY A 32 -14.06 6.03 0.19
N GLN A 33 -12.97 6.12 0.94
CA GLN A 33 -11.62 5.87 0.44
C GLN A 33 -11.06 4.64 1.14
N ASN A 34 -11.08 3.50 0.46
CA ASN A 34 -10.64 2.21 1.00
C ASN A 34 -9.38 1.77 0.24
N ALA A 35 -8.28 1.54 0.96
CA ALA A 35 -6.99 1.20 0.35
C ALA A 35 -6.17 0.27 1.25
N GLU A 36 -5.04 -0.17 0.74
CA GLU A 36 -4.03 -0.94 1.48
C GLU A 36 -4.64 -2.13 2.23
N ALA A 37 -5.31 -3.01 1.46
CA ALA A 37 -5.88 -4.23 2.00
C ALA A 37 -4.86 -5.36 1.94
N TYR A 38 -4.63 -6.00 3.10
CA TYR A 38 -3.65 -7.08 3.25
C TYR A 38 -4.28 -8.30 3.91
N TRP A 39 -3.86 -9.49 3.45
CA TRP A 39 -4.39 -10.75 3.93
C TRP A 39 -3.93 -11.13 5.33
N SER A 40 -4.79 -11.81 6.09
CA SER A 40 -4.35 -12.57 7.26
C SER A 40 -3.52 -13.80 6.82
N PRO A 41 -2.60 -14.30 7.68
CA PRO A 41 -1.77 -15.46 7.34
C PRO A 41 -2.53 -16.73 6.98
N ASP A 42 -3.78 -16.88 7.45
CA ASP A 42 -4.66 -17.99 7.12
C ASP A 42 -5.56 -17.73 5.89
N GLY A 43 -5.49 -16.51 5.31
CA GLY A 43 -6.25 -16.11 4.13
C GLY A 43 -7.75 -15.92 4.35
N LYS A 44 -8.21 -15.85 5.60
CA LYS A 44 -9.65 -15.76 5.90
C LYS A 44 -10.14 -14.34 6.10
N ARG A 45 -9.23 -13.40 6.38
CA ARG A 45 -9.53 -11.99 6.68
C ARG A 45 -8.64 -11.05 5.90
N LEU A 46 -9.10 -9.81 5.80
CA LEU A 46 -8.36 -8.68 5.27
C LEU A 46 -8.30 -7.58 6.33
N ILE A 47 -7.13 -6.95 6.47
CA ILE A 47 -6.96 -5.68 7.16
C ILE A 47 -6.85 -4.59 6.10
N PHE A 48 -7.47 -3.43 6.32
CA PHE A 48 -7.43 -2.34 5.36
C PHE A 48 -7.61 -0.99 6.04
N GLN A 49 -7.16 0.07 5.39
CA GLN A 49 -7.44 1.44 5.83
C GLN A 49 -8.62 2.02 5.08
N THR A 50 -9.38 2.86 5.77
CA THR A 50 -10.56 3.51 5.20
C THR A 50 -10.81 4.87 5.81
N THR A 51 -11.16 5.85 4.95
CA THR A 51 -11.79 7.10 5.33
C THR A 51 -13.26 7.03 4.95
N ARG A 52 -14.14 6.91 5.94
CA ARG A 52 -15.61 6.88 5.79
C ARG A 52 -16.29 7.42 7.04
N PRO A 53 -17.50 7.97 6.95
CA PRO A 53 -18.24 8.42 8.13
C PRO A 53 -18.34 7.35 9.23
N PRO A 54 -18.18 7.68 10.51
CA PRO A 54 -18.01 9.03 11.03
C PRO A 54 -16.57 9.57 11.04
N TYR A 55 -15.60 8.86 10.46
CA TYR A 55 -14.18 9.23 10.50
C TYR A 55 -13.83 10.22 9.39
N GLU A 56 -13.07 11.25 9.74
CA GLU A 56 -12.61 12.29 8.82
C GLU A 56 -11.26 11.96 8.16
N CYS A 57 -10.53 10.97 8.67
CA CYS A 57 -9.28 10.46 8.12
C CYS A 57 -9.19 8.94 8.29
N ASP A 58 -8.14 8.35 7.71
CA ASP A 58 -7.99 6.90 7.65
C ASP A 58 -7.97 6.26 9.03
N GLN A 59 -8.73 5.18 9.14
CA GLN A 59 -8.76 4.26 10.27
C GLN A 59 -8.55 2.84 9.78
N ILE A 60 -8.03 1.96 10.63
CA ILE A 60 -7.80 0.55 10.30
C ILE A 60 -9.01 -0.29 10.66
N PHE A 61 -9.46 -1.07 9.70
CA PHE A 61 -10.58 -1.99 9.78
C PHE A 61 -10.15 -3.41 9.43
N LEU A 62 -10.87 -4.38 9.96
CA LEU A 62 -10.85 -5.77 9.52
C LEU A 62 -12.15 -6.11 8.80
N MET A 63 -12.07 -7.11 7.93
CA MET A 63 -13.22 -7.78 7.31
C MET A 63 -12.90 -9.24 7.01
N ASN A 64 -13.92 -10.07 6.83
CA ASN A 64 -13.76 -11.39 6.24
C ASN A 64 -13.31 -11.29 4.78
N ALA A 65 -12.68 -12.33 4.26
CA ALA A 65 -12.19 -12.38 2.87
C ALA A 65 -13.28 -12.20 1.79
N ASP A 66 -14.54 -12.38 2.16
CA ASP A 66 -15.70 -12.16 1.30
C ASP A 66 -16.27 -10.74 1.35
N GLY A 67 -15.70 -9.86 2.20
CA GLY A 67 -16.09 -8.47 2.43
C GLY A 67 -17.08 -8.27 3.57
N SER A 68 -17.58 -9.35 4.22
CA SER A 68 -18.48 -9.28 5.37
C SER A 68 -17.74 -8.90 6.67
N ASP A 69 -18.51 -8.59 7.72
CA ASP A 69 -18.02 -8.31 9.08
C ASP A 69 -16.97 -7.20 9.15
N GLN A 70 -17.22 -6.06 8.49
CA GLN A 70 -16.31 -4.92 8.50
C GLN A 70 -16.40 -4.18 9.83
N HIS A 71 -15.31 -4.13 10.60
CA HIS A 71 -15.27 -3.48 11.90
C HIS A 71 -13.94 -2.76 12.16
N LEU A 72 -14.01 -1.69 12.97
CA LEU A 72 -12.87 -0.89 13.37
C LEU A 72 -11.96 -1.69 14.32
N VAL A 73 -10.63 -1.61 14.09
CA VAL A 73 -9.59 -2.16 14.98
C VAL A 73 -8.51 -1.16 15.37
N SER A 74 -8.57 0.07 14.87
CA SER A 74 -7.80 1.19 15.40
C SER A 74 -8.60 1.97 16.44
N THR A 75 -8.00 3.01 17.01
CA THR A 75 -8.63 3.77 18.11
C THR A 75 -9.83 4.63 17.72
N GLY A 76 -10.04 4.87 16.42
CA GLY A 76 -11.00 5.88 15.94
C GLY A 76 -10.54 7.32 16.14
N LYS A 77 -9.30 7.53 16.65
CA LYS A 77 -8.69 8.82 16.95
C LYS A 77 -7.42 9.03 16.14
N GLY A 78 -7.10 10.31 15.86
CA GLY A 78 -6.00 10.66 15.00
C GLY A 78 -6.15 10.04 13.61
N ARG A 79 -5.06 9.90 12.89
CA ARG A 79 -4.98 9.20 11.62
C ARG A 79 -4.21 7.89 11.77
N THR A 80 -4.67 6.82 11.15
CA THR A 80 -3.98 5.54 11.11
C THR A 80 -3.66 5.14 9.67
N THR A 81 -2.63 4.32 9.46
CA THR A 81 -2.26 3.84 8.12
C THR A 81 -1.52 2.50 8.19
N CYS A 82 -1.46 1.81 7.07
CA CYS A 82 -0.61 0.64 6.83
C CYS A 82 -0.77 -0.44 7.92
N GLY A 83 -2.01 -0.90 8.11
CA GLY A 83 -2.28 -2.04 9.00
C GLY A 83 -1.76 -3.34 8.39
N TYR A 84 -1.12 -4.20 9.20
CA TYR A 84 -0.65 -5.51 8.74
C TYR A 84 -0.80 -6.57 9.84
N PHE A 85 -1.03 -7.84 9.47
CA PHE A 85 -1.12 -8.93 10.44
C PHE A 85 0.27 -9.41 10.88
N LEU A 86 0.45 -9.68 12.17
CA LEU A 86 1.55 -10.48 12.67
C LEU A 86 1.35 -11.96 12.26
N LYS A 87 2.42 -12.74 12.35
CA LYS A 87 2.48 -14.14 11.92
C LYS A 87 1.40 -15.03 12.57
N ASP A 88 0.98 -14.73 13.78
CA ASP A 88 -0.03 -15.51 14.51
C ASP A 88 -1.47 -15.28 14.02
N GLY A 89 -1.67 -14.24 13.18
CA GLY A 89 -2.98 -13.85 12.66
C GLY A 89 -3.97 -13.32 13.69
N LYS A 90 -3.54 -13.11 14.95
CA LYS A 90 -4.35 -12.58 16.06
C LYS A 90 -3.91 -11.18 16.48
N HIS A 91 -2.67 -10.83 16.20
CA HIS A 91 -2.14 -9.49 16.43
C HIS A 91 -1.93 -8.79 15.10
N ILE A 92 -2.04 -7.49 15.14
CA ILE A 92 -1.85 -6.57 14.02
C ILE A 92 -0.85 -5.49 14.42
N VAL A 93 -0.17 -4.92 13.43
CA VAL A 93 0.59 -3.68 13.57
C VAL A 93 -0.03 -2.61 12.68
N TYR A 94 -0.02 -1.36 13.12
CA TYR A 94 -0.39 -0.21 12.31
C TYR A 94 0.28 1.05 12.80
N ALA A 95 0.46 2.03 11.92
CA ALA A 95 0.93 3.36 12.31
C ALA A 95 -0.24 4.26 12.71
N SER A 96 -0.06 5.09 13.75
CA SER A 96 -1.12 5.97 14.25
C SER A 96 -0.57 7.25 14.87
N THR A 97 -1.31 8.35 14.67
CA THR A 97 -1.04 9.65 15.30
C THR A 97 -1.86 9.91 16.56
N HIS A 98 -2.60 8.92 17.09
CA HIS A 98 -3.56 9.11 18.19
C HIS A 98 -2.92 9.61 19.49
N LEU A 99 -1.61 9.36 19.71
CA LEU A 99 -0.89 9.93 20.86
C LEU A 99 -0.51 11.40 20.67
N ALA A 100 -0.46 11.89 19.44
CA ALA A 100 -0.22 13.30 19.14
C ALA A 100 -1.51 14.14 19.19
N GLY A 101 -2.69 13.49 19.17
CA GLY A 101 -3.98 14.13 19.28
C GLY A 101 -5.15 13.28 18.78
N ASP A 102 -6.35 13.56 19.26
CA ASP A 102 -7.58 12.85 18.86
C ASP A 102 -8.07 13.26 17.47
N ALA A 103 -7.80 14.49 17.04
CA ALA A 103 -8.23 15.02 15.75
C ALA A 103 -7.35 14.51 14.60
N CYS A 104 -7.90 14.51 13.40
CA CYS A 104 -7.12 14.24 12.17
C CYS A 104 -6.02 15.29 12.02
N PRO A 105 -4.78 14.89 11.69
CA PRO A 105 -3.71 15.83 11.40
C PRO A 105 -4.08 16.78 10.27
N THR A 106 -3.67 18.04 10.36
CA THR A 106 -3.91 19.04 9.32
C THR A 106 -3.28 18.59 8.00
N PRO A 107 -4.02 18.60 6.89
CA PRO A 107 -3.47 18.31 5.58
C PRO A 107 -2.29 19.24 5.24
N PRO A 108 -1.28 18.78 4.47
CA PRO A 108 -0.14 19.61 4.12
C PRO A 108 -0.54 20.77 3.20
N ASP A 109 0.24 21.84 3.25
CA ASP A 109 0.16 22.91 2.26
C ASP A 109 0.52 22.37 0.86
N ARG A 110 -0.40 22.53 -0.07
CA ARG A 110 -0.24 22.09 -1.47
C ARG A 110 0.27 23.20 -2.40
N SER A 111 0.69 24.34 -1.88
CA SER A 111 1.30 25.42 -2.69
C SER A 111 2.58 24.95 -3.39
N LYS A 112 3.27 23.97 -2.83
CA LYS A 112 4.45 23.29 -3.41
C LYS A 112 4.11 22.18 -4.42
N GLY A 113 2.85 22.01 -4.79
CA GLY A 113 2.36 20.98 -5.71
C GLY A 113 1.79 19.74 -5.00
N TYR A 114 1.82 18.60 -5.69
CA TYR A 114 1.35 17.33 -5.10
C TYR A 114 2.42 16.75 -4.20
N VAL A 115 2.14 16.73 -2.90
CA VAL A 115 3.04 16.22 -1.85
C VAL A 115 2.31 15.22 -0.96
N TRP A 116 3.08 14.30 -0.39
CA TRP A 116 2.64 13.40 0.68
C TRP A 116 3.10 13.95 2.02
N PRO A 117 2.22 14.00 3.03
CA PRO A 117 2.59 14.42 4.37
C PRO A 117 3.42 13.33 5.07
N ILE A 118 4.43 13.77 5.79
CA ILE A 118 5.23 12.98 6.72
C ILE A 118 4.80 13.42 8.12
N PHE A 119 3.66 12.91 8.60
CA PHE A 119 3.13 13.31 9.91
C PHE A 119 4.05 12.86 11.03
N THR A 120 4.68 13.80 11.71
CA THR A 120 5.70 13.55 12.75
C THR A 120 5.14 12.90 14.03
N GLY A 121 3.86 12.69 14.11
CA GLY A 121 3.22 11.98 15.23
C GLY A 121 2.89 10.53 14.97
N TYR A 122 3.30 9.98 13.84
CA TYR A 122 3.12 8.55 13.57
C TYR A 122 4.11 7.71 14.36
N ASP A 123 3.56 6.79 15.14
CA ASP A 123 4.25 5.67 15.73
C ASP A 123 3.58 4.35 15.34
N ILE A 124 4.31 3.26 15.42
CA ILE A 124 3.81 1.91 15.15
C ILE A 124 3.34 1.28 16.45
N PHE A 125 2.15 0.70 16.42
CA PHE A 125 1.50 0.02 17.54
C PHE A 125 1.22 -1.43 17.19
N GLU A 126 1.35 -2.30 18.20
CA GLU A 126 0.80 -3.65 18.21
C GLU A 126 -0.58 -3.61 18.89
N ALA A 127 -1.55 -4.25 18.27
CA ALA A 127 -2.88 -4.42 18.82
C ALA A 127 -3.42 -5.82 18.52
N THR A 128 -4.44 -6.24 19.28
CA THR A 128 -5.19 -7.44 18.93
C THR A 128 -6.07 -7.20 17.71
N ASP A 129 -6.51 -8.25 17.05
CA ASP A 129 -7.50 -8.20 15.95
C ASP A 129 -8.91 -7.74 16.41
N THR A 130 -9.09 -7.51 17.71
CA THR A 130 -10.27 -6.86 18.29
C THR A 130 -10.06 -5.38 18.63
N GLY A 131 -8.90 -4.83 18.28
CA GLY A 131 -8.59 -3.40 18.43
C GLY A 131 -8.02 -2.98 19.79
N LYS A 132 -7.69 -3.92 20.70
CA LYS A 132 -7.01 -3.58 21.94
C LYS A 132 -5.53 -3.33 21.68
N ILE A 133 -5.05 -2.09 21.86
CA ILE A 133 -3.61 -1.79 21.83
C ILE A 133 -2.92 -2.53 22.98
N GLU A 134 -1.85 -3.24 22.65
CA GLU A 134 -1.02 -3.96 23.62
C GLU A 134 0.33 -3.29 23.82
N LYS A 135 0.89 -2.69 22.74
CA LYS A 135 2.20 -2.05 22.83
C LYS A 135 2.39 -0.94 21.81
N ARG A 136 3.10 0.11 22.19
CA ARG A 136 3.77 1.05 21.28
C ARG A 136 5.14 0.48 20.93
N LEU A 137 5.40 0.23 19.63
CA LEU A 137 6.62 -0.41 19.15
C LEU A 137 7.72 0.60 18.81
N THR A 138 7.33 1.81 18.38
CA THR A 138 8.26 2.91 18.07
C THR A 138 7.90 4.16 18.88
N ASP A 139 8.92 4.95 19.17
CA ASP A 139 8.80 6.18 19.98
C ASP A 139 9.85 7.23 19.63
N ALA A 140 10.57 7.04 18.51
CA ALA A 140 11.53 8.02 18.01
C ALA A 140 10.79 9.27 17.53
N PRO A 141 11.33 10.49 17.75
CA PRO A 141 10.76 11.69 17.19
C PRO A 141 10.72 11.61 15.66
N GLY A 142 9.56 11.91 15.08
CA GLY A 142 9.40 11.96 13.63
C GLY A 142 8.31 11.04 13.11
N TYR A 143 8.58 10.36 12.03
CA TYR A 143 7.65 9.50 11.30
C TYR A 143 8.12 8.06 11.38
N ASP A 144 7.30 7.18 11.93
CA ASP A 144 7.44 5.73 11.91
C ASP A 144 6.15 5.12 11.37
N ALA A 145 6.19 4.58 10.15
CA ALA A 145 5.00 4.04 9.48
C ALA A 145 5.35 2.99 8.41
N GLU A 146 4.34 2.59 7.62
CA GLU A 146 4.46 1.68 6.48
C GLU A 146 5.00 0.30 6.86
N ALA A 147 4.61 -0.19 8.04
CA ALA A 147 5.09 -1.46 8.59
C ALA A 147 4.49 -2.66 7.86
N THR A 148 5.34 -3.62 7.48
CA THR A 148 4.94 -4.95 7.04
C THR A 148 5.73 -6.04 7.78
N VAL A 149 5.28 -7.28 7.70
CA VAL A 149 5.78 -8.37 8.54
C VAL A 149 6.30 -9.53 7.72
N ASN A 150 7.49 -9.98 8.05
CA ASN A 150 8.04 -11.24 7.55
C ASN A 150 7.39 -12.42 8.26
N TRP A 151 6.42 -13.08 7.64
CA TRP A 151 5.73 -14.21 8.29
C TRP A 151 6.59 -15.46 8.49
N LYS A 152 7.85 -15.48 8.04
CA LYS A 152 8.81 -16.56 8.37
C LYS A 152 9.49 -16.33 9.73
N THR A 153 9.99 -15.09 9.93
CA THR A 153 10.76 -14.71 11.13
C THR A 153 9.92 -13.92 12.15
N ASN A 154 8.78 -13.38 11.77
CA ASN A 154 7.96 -12.39 12.50
C ASN A 154 8.65 -11.02 12.67
N GLU A 155 9.72 -10.76 11.92
CA GLU A 155 10.39 -9.46 11.88
C GLU A 155 9.50 -8.41 11.20
N VAL A 156 9.53 -7.19 11.70
CA VAL A 156 8.80 -6.05 11.15
C VAL A 156 9.79 -5.17 10.37
N VAL A 157 9.47 -4.81 9.13
CA VAL A 157 10.17 -3.77 8.37
C VAL A 157 9.26 -2.55 8.26
N TYR A 158 9.82 -1.34 8.34
CA TYR A 158 9.05 -0.09 8.36
C TYR A 158 9.89 1.09 7.85
N THR A 159 9.23 2.20 7.53
CA THR A 159 9.87 3.46 7.16
C THR A 159 9.98 4.35 8.39
N SER A 160 11.17 4.95 8.64
CA SER A 160 11.43 5.80 9.80
C SER A 160 12.29 7.01 9.46
N LEU A 161 12.03 8.13 10.16
CA LEU A 161 12.87 9.33 10.19
C LEU A 161 13.96 9.30 11.28
N ALA A 162 14.15 8.21 12.01
CA ALA A 162 15.09 8.12 13.13
C ALA A 162 16.55 8.41 12.74
N SER A 163 16.93 8.23 11.46
CA SER A 163 18.25 8.60 10.91
C SER A 163 18.37 10.08 10.49
N GLY A 164 17.26 10.81 10.46
CA GLY A 164 17.16 12.15 9.87
C GLY A 164 16.80 12.14 8.37
N ASP A 165 16.57 10.96 7.79
CA ASP A 165 16.08 10.73 6.44
C ASP A 165 15.00 9.64 6.46
N LEU A 166 14.25 9.50 5.36
CA LEU A 166 13.21 8.46 5.23
C LEU A 166 13.85 7.15 4.80
N ASP A 167 14.29 6.36 5.77
CA ASP A 167 14.97 5.10 5.58
C ASP A 167 14.13 3.90 6.02
N LEU A 168 14.45 2.72 5.48
CA LEU A 168 13.91 1.46 5.97
C LEU A 168 14.67 0.97 7.21
N TRP A 169 13.89 0.52 8.17
CA TRP A 169 14.36 -0.07 9.41
C TRP A 169 13.69 -1.42 9.64
N THR A 170 14.34 -2.30 10.37
CA THR A 170 13.73 -3.54 10.88
C THR A 170 13.70 -3.52 12.41
N MET A 171 12.78 -4.30 12.98
CA MET A 171 12.69 -4.55 14.42
C MET A 171 12.09 -5.94 14.67
N LYS A 172 12.31 -6.46 15.86
CA LYS A 172 11.56 -7.62 16.35
C LYS A 172 10.08 -7.25 16.59
N PRO A 173 9.16 -8.23 16.61
CA PRO A 173 7.74 -7.95 16.80
C PRO A 173 7.44 -7.25 18.14
N ASP A 174 8.30 -7.40 19.12
CA ASP A 174 8.20 -6.71 20.41
C ASP A 174 8.76 -5.27 20.40
N GLY A 175 9.16 -4.74 19.23
CA GLY A 175 9.73 -3.40 19.07
C GLY A 175 11.21 -3.29 19.45
N SER A 176 11.86 -4.37 19.86
CA SER A 176 13.30 -4.41 20.17
C SER A 176 14.15 -4.62 18.92
N ASP A 177 15.48 -4.51 19.06
CA ASP A 177 16.49 -4.78 18.03
C ASP A 177 16.29 -3.97 16.74
N LYS A 178 15.98 -2.65 16.88
CA LYS A 178 15.80 -1.73 15.75
C LYS A 178 17.08 -1.58 14.96
N LYS A 179 17.04 -1.79 13.64
CA LYS A 179 18.20 -1.70 12.73
C LYS A 179 17.83 -0.96 11.46
N GLN A 180 18.62 0.05 11.09
CA GLN A 180 18.54 0.72 9.81
C GLN A 180 19.11 -0.17 8.70
N ILE A 181 18.35 -0.39 7.62
CA ILE A 181 18.74 -1.24 6.49
C ILE A 181 18.96 -0.47 5.18
N THR A 182 18.46 0.75 5.05
CA THR A 182 18.81 1.66 3.95
C THR A 182 19.47 2.94 4.50
N LYS A 183 20.30 3.60 3.67
CA LYS A 183 21.11 4.78 4.09
C LYS A 183 21.34 5.76 2.96
N SER A 184 20.71 5.57 1.82
CA SER A 184 20.86 6.47 0.67
C SER A 184 20.01 7.71 0.89
N LEU A 185 20.58 8.89 0.65
CA LEU A 185 19.80 10.12 0.76
C LEU A 185 18.59 10.08 -0.18
N GLY A 186 17.39 10.22 0.39
CA GLY A 186 16.14 10.19 -0.34
C GLY A 186 15.06 9.42 0.40
N TYR A 187 13.94 9.21 -0.25
CA TYR A 187 12.81 8.49 0.30
C TYR A 187 12.94 7.00 0.02
N ASP A 188 12.88 6.20 1.06
CA ASP A 188 12.66 4.75 1.03
C ASP A 188 11.38 4.42 1.80
N GLY A 189 10.40 3.74 1.17
CA GLY A 189 9.14 3.46 1.85
C GLY A 189 8.30 2.36 1.23
N GLY A 190 7.27 1.93 1.98
CA GLY A 190 6.37 0.85 1.62
C GLY A 190 7.07 -0.48 1.35
N PRO A 191 7.93 -0.95 2.27
CA PRO A 191 8.66 -2.19 2.11
C PRO A 191 7.75 -3.41 2.27
N VAL A 192 7.98 -4.46 1.47
CA VAL A 192 7.26 -5.74 1.56
C VAL A 192 8.26 -6.89 1.46
N PHE A 193 8.14 -7.88 2.35
CA PHE A 193 8.94 -9.09 2.29
C PHE A 193 8.46 -10.07 1.21
N SER A 194 9.40 -10.81 0.62
CA SER A 194 9.07 -12.00 -0.15
C SER A 194 8.45 -13.08 0.73
N ARG A 195 7.66 -13.99 0.14
CA ARG A 195 6.99 -15.07 0.90
C ARG A 195 7.94 -16.02 1.65
N ASP A 196 9.14 -16.21 1.11
CA ASP A 196 10.18 -17.01 1.78
C ASP A 196 10.94 -16.21 2.84
N GLY A 197 10.64 -14.90 2.96
CA GLY A 197 11.22 -13.99 3.93
C GLY A 197 12.66 -13.58 3.66
N LYS A 198 13.21 -13.90 2.48
CA LYS A 198 14.64 -13.69 2.19
C LYS A 198 14.94 -12.37 1.46
N MET A 199 13.94 -11.76 0.87
CA MET A 199 14.07 -10.51 0.10
C MET A 199 13.06 -9.48 0.57
N ILE A 200 13.35 -8.22 0.26
CA ILE A 200 12.44 -7.08 0.38
C ILE A 200 12.34 -6.36 -0.96
N VAL A 201 11.19 -5.75 -1.20
CA VAL A 201 10.93 -4.80 -2.30
C VAL A 201 10.33 -3.55 -1.70
N TRP A 202 10.69 -2.37 -2.22
CA TRP A 202 10.15 -1.09 -1.76
C TRP A 202 10.14 -0.05 -2.86
N ARG A 203 9.47 1.07 -2.64
CA ARG A 203 9.56 2.25 -3.51
C ARG A 203 10.61 3.21 -2.98
N ALA A 204 11.38 3.82 -3.87
CA ALA A 204 12.44 4.75 -3.53
C ALA A 204 12.43 5.98 -4.41
N GLY A 205 12.80 7.13 -3.85
CA GLY A 205 12.94 8.39 -4.55
C GLY A 205 14.25 9.08 -4.21
N TYR A 206 15.32 8.79 -4.96
CA TYR A 206 16.64 9.35 -4.70
C TYR A 206 16.91 10.60 -5.55
N PRO A 207 17.29 11.73 -4.95
CA PRO A 207 17.69 12.93 -5.67
C PRO A 207 18.95 12.67 -6.49
N LYS A 208 18.95 13.11 -7.76
CA LYS A 208 20.05 12.83 -8.71
C LYS A 208 20.96 14.02 -8.96
N THR A 209 20.49 15.23 -8.66
CA THR A 209 21.24 16.47 -8.85
C THR A 209 21.36 17.26 -7.52
N PRO A 210 22.27 18.24 -7.41
CA PRO A 210 22.30 19.13 -6.26
C PRO A 210 20.98 19.86 -6.03
N GLU A 211 20.28 20.25 -7.10
CA GLU A 211 18.99 20.94 -7.07
C GLU A 211 17.90 20.01 -6.53
N ASP A 212 17.85 18.75 -7.01
CA ASP A 212 16.92 17.73 -6.49
C ASP A 212 17.18 17.47 -5.00
N THR A 213 18.46 17.41 -4.61
CA THR A 213 18.88 17.24 -3.20
C THR A 213 18.40 18.39 -2.33
N ALA A 214 18.60 19.64 -2.78
CA ALA A 214 18.15 20.82 -2.06
C ALA A 214 16.62 20.83 -1.92
N LYS A 215 15.90 20.52 -3.01
CA LYS A 215 14.44 20.42 -3.02
C LYS A 215 13.92 19.33 -2.08
N TYR A 216 14.51 18.14 -2.10
CA TYR A 216 14.13 17.03 -1.21
C TYR A 216 14.28 17.43 0.26
N LYS A 217 15.45 17.98 0.63
CA LYS A 217 15.72 18.43 2.00
C LYS A 217 14.81 19.58 2.44
N ASP A 218 14.44 20.48 1.54
CA ASP A 218 13.50 21.57 1.83
C ASP A 218 12.09 21.06 2.06
N LEU A 219 11.63 20.10 1.24
CA LEU A 219 10.33 19.43 1.45
C LEU A 219 10.30 18.66 2.79
N LEU A 220 11.38 17.95 3.11
CA LEU A 220 11.43 17.16 4.34
C LEU A 220 11.42 18.04 5.60
N LYS A 221 12.01 19.25 5.58
CA LYS A 221 11.89 20.24 6.66
C LYS A 221 10.43 20.66 6.91
N ASP A 222 9.61 20.69 5.86
CA ASP A 222 8.18 21.00 5.94
C ASP A 222 7.33 19.73 6.22
N ASN A 223 7.97 18.62 6.57
CA ASN A 223 7.34 17.33 6.81
C ASN A 223 6.49 16.83 5.64
N VAL A 224 7.00 17.00 4.42
CA VAL A 224 6.37 16.48 3.20
C VAL A 224 7.42 15.88 2.27
N THR A 225 6.98 14.99 1.39
CA THR A 225 7.77 14.45 0.28
C THR A 225 6.96 14.47 -1.01
N THR A 226 7.61 14.31 -2.16
CA THR A 226 6.93 14.22 -3.46
C THR A 226 6.98 12.81 -4.01
N PRO A 227 5.83 12.20 -4.36
CA PRO A 227 5.78 10.84 -4.90
C PRO A 227 5.98 10.75 -6.42
N MET A 228 6.33 11.85 -7.08
CA MET A 228 6.22 11.97 -8.55
C MET A 228 7.19 11.13 -9.36
N LYS A 229 8.31 10.67 -8.80
CA LYS A 229 9.36 9.92 -9.52
C LYS A 229 9.92 8.82 -8.63
N MET A 230 9.04 7.96 -8.16
CA MET A 230 9.45 6.82 -7.34
C MET A 230 9.72 5.60 -8.22
N GLU A 231 10.81 4.94 -7.96
CA GLU A 231 11.23 3.71 -8.61
C GLU A 231 11.23 2.56 -7.60
N LEU A 232 11.25 1.33 -8.09
CA LEU A 232 11.29 0.15 -7.24
C LEU A 232 12.71 -0.35 -7.03
N MET A 233 12.98 -0.71 -5.79
CA MET A 233 14.21 -1.33 -5.32
C MET A 233 13.93 -2.74 -4.80
N VAL A 234 14.88 -3.66 -4.98
CA VAL A 234 14.88 -5.00 -4.34
C VAL A 234 16.20 -5.24 -3.67
N ALA A 235 16.19 -5.99 -2.54
CA ALA A 235 17.37 -6.37 -1.80
C ALA A 235 17.16 -7.71 -1.08
N ASN A 236 18.22 -8.25 -0.46
CA ASN A 236 18.07 -9.23 0.59
C ASN A 236 17.30 -8.63 1.78
N ALA A 237 16.70 -9.47 2.63
CA ALA A 237 15.90 -9.01 3.77
C ALA A 237 16.65 -8.10 4.74
N ASP A 238 17.98 -8.21 4.80
CA ASP A 238 18.87 -7.36 5.61
C ASP A 238 19.29 -6.05 4.93
N GLY A 239 18.73 -5.75 3.76
CA GLY A 239 19.06 -4.57 2.94
C GLY A 239 20.30 -4.72 2.07
N SER A 240 21.06 -5.80 2.19
CA SER A 240 22.24 -6.04 1.36
C SER A 240 21.89 -6.35 -0.10
N GLY A 241 22.78 -6.02 -1.03
CA GLY A 241 22.59 -6.31 -2.45
C GLY A 241 21.46 -5.48 -3.10
N ALA A 242 21.12 -4.33 -2.54
CA ALA A 242 20.08 -3.45 -3.06
C ALA A 242 20.33 -3.04 -4.50
N LYS A 243 19.31 -3.14 -5.34
CA LYS A 243 19.32 -2.72 -6.75
C LYS A 243 17.98 -2.15 -7.18
N GLN A 244 18.03 -1.15 -8.05
CA GLN A 244 16.87 -0.58 -8.69
C GLN A 244 16.41 -1.50 -9.83
N ILE A 245 15.08 -1.76 -9.92
CA ILE A 245 14.49 -2.63 -10.96
C ILE A 245 13.57 -1.88 -11.92
N THR A 246 13.16 -0.65 -11.61
CA THR A 246 12.45 0.23 -12.54
C THR A 246 13.25 1.51 -12.79
N ASN A 247 13.07 2.14 -13.95
CA ASN A 247 13.66 3.44 -14.28
C ASN A 247 12.75 4.15 -15.29
N PHE A 248 11.52 4.42 -14.87
CA PHE A 248 10.50 4.99 -15.76
C PHE A 248 10.45 6.51 -15.68
N GLY A 249 11.00 7.11 -14.61
CA GLY A 249 10.89 8.54 -14.35
C GLY A 249 9.46 8.98 -13.98
N CYS A 250 8.59 8.00 -13.66
CA CYS A 250 7.21 8.17 -13.27
C CYS A 250 7.02 7.66 -11.83
N ALA A 251 5.78 7.64 -11.33
CA ALA A 251 5.50 7.05 -10.03
C ALA A 251 5.29 5.54 -10.15
N SER A 252 6.11 4.77 -9.44
CA SER A 252 5.95 3.31 -9.25
C SER A 252 5.92 3.02 -7.77
N PHE A 253 4.87 2.33 -7.27
CA PHE A 253 4.70 2.09 -5.83
C PHE A 253 3.83 0.85 -5.54
N ALA A 254 3.60 0.58 -4.25
CA ALA A 254 2.85 -0.57 -3.75
C ALA A 254 3.29 -1.91 -4.38
N PRO A 255 4.59 -2.23 -4.35
CA PRO A 255 5.08 -3.48 -4.90
C PRO A 255 4.75 -4.67 -4.00
N THR A 256 4.53 -5.83 -4.61
CA THR A 256 4.47 -7.13 -3.92
C THR A 256 5.14 -8.20 -4.77
N PHE A 257 5.69 -9.24 -4.12
CA PHE A 257 6.24 -10.39 -4.83
C PHE A 257 5.14 -11.30 -5.38
N THR A 258 5.33 -11.84 -6.58
CA THR A 258 4.48 -12.94 -7.06
C THR A 258 4.59 -14.15 -6.14
N PRO A 259 3.59 -15.06 -6.09
CA PRO A 259 3.61 -16.23 -5.21
C PRO A 259 4.83 -17.13 -5.35
N ASP A 260 5.43 -17.19 -6.53
CA ASP A 260 6.66 -17.95 -6.83
C ASP A 260 7.96 -17.17 -6.54
N GLY A 261 7.84 -15.90 -6.13
CA GLY A 261 8.96 -15.01 -5.80
C GLY A 261 9.81 -14.56 -6.99
N LYS A 262 9.37 -14.78 -8.23
CA LYS A 262 10.20 -14.50 -9.42
C LYS A 262 9.98 -13.12 -10.03
N LYS A 263 8.82 -12.52 -9.79
CA LYS A 263 8.43 -11.21 -10.32
C LYS A 263 7.90 -10.31 -9.20
N ILE A 264 7.84 -9.03 -9.50
CA ILE A 264 7.16 -8.02 -8.68
C ILE A 264 5.91 -7.57 -9.43
N LEU A 265 4.76 -7.56 -8.73
CA LEU A 265 3.53 -6.91 -9.14
C LEU A 265 3.47 -5.55 -8.43
N PHE A 266 3.16 -4.48 -9.15
CA PHE A 266 3.19 -3.12 -8.61
C PHE A 266 2.28 -2.18 -9.39
N ALA A 267 1.98 -1.03 -8.81
CA ALA A 267 1.23 0.03 -9.47
C ALA A 267 2.15 1.07 -10.08
N THR A 268 1.85 1.53 -11.30
CA THR A 268 2.58 2.63 -11.93
C THR A 268 1.71 3.41 -12.90
N ASN A 269 1.96 4.73 -13.01
CA ASN A 269 1.37 5.61 -14.01
C ASN A 269 2.25 5.80 -15.24
N LYS A 270 3.16 4.86 -15.53
CA LYS A 270 4.13 4.96 -16.65
C LYS A 270 3.51 5.15 -18.02
N LEU A 271 2.25 4.81 -18.20
CA LEU A 271 1.54 5.07 -19.48
C LEU A 271 1.23 6.55 -19.68
N GLU A 272 1.09 7.31 -18.57
CA GLU A 272 0.78 8.74 -18.57
C GLU A 272 1.30 9.35 -17.25
N CYS A 273 2.63 9.60 -17.18
CA CYS A 273 3.38 9.91 -15.95
C CYS A 273 2.84 11.07 -15.10
N ASP A 274 2.21 12.06 -15.73
CA ASP A 274 1.66 13.23 -15.02
C ASP A 274 0.18 13.04 -14.62
N SER A 275 -0.37 11.84 -14.87
CA SER A 275 -1.74 11.52 -14.57
C SER A 275 -1.91 10.79 -13.23
N ARG A 276 -3.16 10.69 -12.79
CA ARG A 276 -3.57 9.87 -11.65
C ARG A 276 -4.01 8.47 -12.06
N LYS A 277 -3.79 8.08 -13.31
CA LYS A 277 -4.13 6.75 -13.82
C LYS A 277 -3.00 5.79 -13.52
N PHE A 278 -3.28 4.89 -12.62
CA PHE A 278 -2.35 3.83 -12.23
C PHE A 278 -2.93 2.49 -12.62
N GLU A 279 -2.09 1.64 -13.18
CA GLU A 279 -2.43 0.27 -13.51
C GLU A 279 -1.40 -0.67 -12.88
N LEU A 280 -1.77 -1.93 -12.71
CA LEU A 280 -0.86 -2.95 -12.20
C LEU A 280 0.02 -3.49 -13.33
N PHE A 281 1.30 -3.66 -13.02
CA PHE A 281 2.31 -4.22 -13.91
C PHE A 281 3.12 -5.29 -13.20
N LEU A 282 3.60 -6.27 -13.96
CA LEU A 282 4.61 -7.25 -13.56
C LEU A 282 5.97 -6.86 -14.12
N ILE A 283 7.03 -7.16 -13.36
CA ILE A 283 8.42 -7.02 -13.80
C ILE A 283 9.28 -8.12 -13.15
N ASN A 284 10.29 -8.61 -13.86
CA ASN A 284 11.27 -9.55 -13.30
C ASN A 284 12.15 -8.86 -12.26
N LEU A 285 12.74 -9.62 -11.35
CA LEU A 285 13.66 -9.09 -10.32
C LEU A 285 14.93 -8.43 -10.91
N ASP A 286 15.25 -8.67 -12.18
CA ASP A 286 16.35 -8.02 -12.88
C ASP A 286 15.93 -6.74 -13.66
N GLY A 287 14.65 -6.36 -13.58
CA GLY A 287 14.10 -5.19 -14.27
C GLY A 287 13.65 -5.45 -15.71
N THR A 288 13.74 -6.69 -16.19
CA THR A 288 13.27 -7.08 -17.53
C THR A 288 11.83 -7.59 -17.51
N GLY A 289 11.23 -7.86 -18.67
CA GLY A 289 9.95 -8.56 -18.78
C GLY A 289 8.76 -7.78 -18.23
N LEU A 290 8.76 -6.44 -18.41
CA LEU A 290 7.64 -5.60 -18.02
C LEU A 290 6.36 -5.99 -18.76
N GLU A 291 5.27 -6.23 -18.01
CA GLU A 291 3.99 -6.68 -18.55
C GLU A 291 2.84 -5.96 -17.84
N GLN A 292 1.88 -5.41 -18.58
CA GLN A 292 0.70 -4.80 -18.01
C GLN A 292 -0.31 -5.86 -17.60
N VAL A 293 -0.82 -5.76 -16.35
CA VAL A 293 -1.78 -6.72 -15.77
C VAL A 293 -3.20 -6.19 -15.79
N THR A 294 -3.41 -4.89 -15.55
CA THR A 294 -4.74 -4.28 -15.54
C THR A 294 -4.88 -3.19 -16.60
N THR A 295 -6.12 -2.97 -17.04
CA THR A 295 -6.53 -1.91 -17.95
C THR A 295 -7.88 -1.34 -17.48
N LEU A 296 -7.96 -0.98 -16.20
CA LEU A 296 -9.21 -0.52 -15.58
C LEU A 296 -9.46 0.99 -15.79
N GLY A 297 -8.43 1.72 -16.24
CA GLY A 297 -8.56 3.09 -16.77
C GLY A 297 -8.58 4.21 -15.74
N GLY A 298 -8.43 3.89 -14.46
CA GLY A 298 -8.41 4.85 -13.35
C GLY A 298 -7.24 4.65 -12.43
N PHE A 299 -7.48 4.73 -11.13
CA PHE A 299 -6.49 4.42 -10.10
C PHE A 299 -6.64 2.95 -9.66
N THR A 300 -5.65 2.13 -9.91
CA THR A 300 -5.59 0.74 -9.45
C THR A 300 -4.24 0.49 -8.78
N SER A 301 -4.25 0.07 -7.50
CA SER A 301 -3.04 -0.01 -6.70
C SER A 301 -3.15 -0.97 -5.51
N PHE A 302 -2.07 -1.08 -4.72
CA PHE A 302 -1.94 -1.89 -3.50
C PHE A 302 -2.32 -3.36 -3.70
N PRO A 303 -1.70 -4.03 -4.69
CA PRO A 303 -1.96 -5.45 -4.91
C PRO A 303 -1.29 -6.29 -3.83
N GLU A 304 -2.00 -7.31 -3.32
CA GLU A 304 -1.42 -8.35 -2.50
C GLU A 304 -2.03 -9.72 -2.80
N PHE A 305 -1.20 -10.75 -2.87
CA PHE A 305 -1.63 -12.11 -3.11
C PHE A 305 -2.09 -12.79 -1.82
N SER A 306 -3.22 -13.51 -1.88
CA SER A 306 -3.65 -14.41 -0.80
C SER A 306 -2.55 -15.42 -0.43
N PRO A 307 -2.49 -15.93 0.80
CA PRO A 307 -1.46 -16.87 1.23
C PRO A 307 -1.34 -18.13 0.35
N ASP A 308 -2.42 -18.58 -0.29
CA ASP A 308 -2.41 -19.69 -1.25
C ASP A 308 -1.98 -19.27 -2.67
N GLY A 309 -1.84 -17.97 -2.93
CA GLY A 309 -1.42 -17.39 -4.21
C GLY A 309 -2.46 -17.39 -5.32
N LYS A 310 -3.71 -17.71 -5.01
CA LYS A 310 -4.77 -17.87 -6.02
C LYS A 310 -5.68 -16.66 -6.17
N THR A 311 -5.65 -15.76 -5.22
CA THR A 311 -6.48 -14.54 -5.21
C THR A 311 -5.59 -13.32 -5.04
N LEU A 312 -5.85 -12.28 -5.81
CA LEU A 312 -5.27 -10.97 -5.65
C LEU A 312 -6.30 -10.06 -4.97
N VAL A 313 -5.92 -9.35 -3.90
CA VAL A 313 -6.64 -8.19 -3.40
C VAL A 313 -5.95 -6.93 -3.92
N PHE A 314 -6.71 -5.89 -4.22
CA PHE A 314 -6.19 -4.59 -4.66
C PHE A 314 -7.25 -3.51 -4.43
N CYS A 315 -6.86 -2.23 -4.48
CA CYS A 315 -7.84 -1.15 -4.50
C CYS A 315 -7.97 -0.55 -5.91
N SER A 316 -9.17 -0.05 -6.23
CA SER A 316 -9.43 0.63 -7.50
C SER A 316 -10.57 1.63 -7.36
N ASP A 317 -10.56 2.67 -8.21
CA ASP A 317 -11.69 3.56 -8.46
C ASP A 317 -12.61 3.03 -9.58
N LYS A 318 -12.40 1.78 -10.00
CA LYS A 318 -13.32 1.10 -10.92
C LYS A 318 -14.75 1.13 -10.36
N ASP A 319 -15.70 1.55 -11.19
CA ASP A 319 -17.11 1.68 -10.83
C ASP A 319 -17.39 2.70 -9.69
N ALA A 320 -16.43 3.58 -9.36
CA ALA A 320 -16.59 4.65 -8.37
C ALA A 320 -17.73 5.62 -8.78
N LYS A 321 -18.53 6.02 -7.81
CA LYS A 321 -19.66 6.95 -7.99
C LYS A 321 -19.27 8.38 -7.64
N GLU A 322 -18.31 8.52 -6.75
CA GLU A 322 -17.83 9.78 -6.23
C GLU A 322 -16.36 10.01 -6.62
N ARG A 323 -16.00 11.28 -6.75
CA ARG A 323 -14.60 11.65 -6.96
C ARG A 323 -13.76 11.24 -5.73
N TYR A 324 -12.64 10.56 -5.95
CA TYR A 324 -11.76 10.00 -4.91
C TYR A 324 -12.37 8.84 -4.11
N GLU A 325 -13.44 8.25 -4.57
CA GLU A 325 -13.89 6.96 -4.06
C GLU A 325 -12.93 5.87 -4.54
N PHE A 326 -12.43 5.07 -3.60
CA PHE A 326 -11.63 3.88 -3.87
C PHE A 326 -12.25 2.71 -3.14
N ASN A 327 -12.32 1.55 -3.79
CA ASN A 327 -12.88 0.36 -3.20
C ASN A 327 -11.90 -0.79 -3.27
N ILE A 328 -12.02 -1.71 -2.31
CA ILE A 328 -11.26 -2.95 -2.28
C ILE A 328 -11.94 -3.97 -3.20
N PHE A 329 -11.14 -4.57 -4.04
CA PHE A 329 -11.54 -5.64 -4.95
C PHE A 329 -10.71 -6.88 -4.69
N THR A 330 -11.28 -8.05 -4.98
CA THR A 330 -10.54 -9.28 -5.18
C THR A 330 -10.74 -9.80 -6.59
N ALA A 331 -9.75 -10.51 -7.11
CA ALA A 331 -9.84 -11.23 -8.37
C ALA A 331 -9.08 -12.54 -8.27
N LYS A 332 -9.52 -13.58 -8.98
CA LYS A 332 -8.74 -14.81 -9.13
C LYS A 332 -7.48 -14.51 -9.96
N TRP A 333 -6.36 -15.02 -9.51
CA TRP A 333 -5.09 -14.98 -10.22
C TRP A 333 -4.97 -16.23 -11.10
N GLY A 334 -4.94 -16.03 -12.43
CA GLY A 334 -4.68 -17.06 -13.43
C GLY A 334 -3.19 -17.09 -13.83
N LYS A 335 -2.76 -18.20 -14.40
CA LYS A 335 -1.41 -18.34 -14.97
C LYS A 335 -1.32 -17.71 -16.35
#